data_6c9f95da79bb78c52cb5507e896d309a
#
_entry.id   6c9f95da79bb78c52cb5507e896d309a
#
_cell.length_a   1.000
_cell.length_b   1.000
_cell.length_c   1.000
_cell.angle_alpha   90.00
_cell.angle_beta   90.00
_cell.angle_gamma   90.00
#
_symmetry.space_group_name_H-M   'P 1'
#
loop_
_entity.id
_entity.type
_entity.pdbx_description
1 polymer ?
#
loop_
_entity_poly.entity_id
_entity_poly.type
_entity_poly.pdbx_seq_one_letter_code
_entity_poly.pdbx_strand_id
1 'polypeptide(L)'
;MLTHPQRMKKLLRPAIAAIGSIAIAGTLASTLACASATGSQPQTVEPVITGRAPVSTWPVKTREHVDLWLHGFALLSDDSSTVPLFRKGYRDELTVLKNKANVLTQLDANHDRLASRLTSSRLLINAQFVPFYFSSLDEMRGAIDRFVQSDGNPNAARSQTEAAQFAVLAGYFQTGADRTWLALFASSLWDEDAKFYHSYWVQQQRERANVIDSTTAMWQHLVRPRISRFLTNTQQRDGDILLSLPLDGEGRTLTASGGVRTAVAVTFPNRPSDVPQAMYGLAHEMVGSITNAAIADNTSPADQRSGLADRLASAAAVRGGLMLLEKFVPELADGYARYYVAATGATPRSDARAQLASLFPLPDAIRDAIARQIATIDSGI
;
A
#
# COMPACT_ATOMS: atom_id res chain seq x y z
N MET A 1 -34.99 43.47 25.10
CA MET A 1 -33.77 43.80 24.32
C MET A 1 -32.62 43.05 24.94
N LEU A 2 -32.28 41.88 24.37
CA LEU A 2 -31.02 41.15 24.64
C LEU A 2 -30.83 40.19 23.48
N THR A 3 -29.87 40.52 22.61
CA THR A 3 -29.49 39.84 21.38
C THR A 3 -28.64 38.61 21.71
N HIS A 4 -29.04 37.47 21.19
CA HIS A 4 -28.26 36.20 21.23
C HIS A 4 -27.28 36.15 20.04
N PRO A 5 -26.00 35.80 20.24
CA PRO A 5 -25.11 35.49 19.14
C PRO A 5 -25.24 34.00 18.75
N GLN A 6 -25.57 33.74 17.49
CA GLN A 6 -25.52 32.42 16.87
C GLN A 6 -24.08 31.92 16.81
N ARG A 7 -23.79 30.79 17.45
CA ARG A 7 -22.56 30.02 17.25
C ARG A 7 -22.67 29.20 15.96
N MET A 8 -21.91 29.62 14.95
CA MET A 8 -21.66 28.84 13.74
C MET A 8 -20.78 27.61 14.09
N LYS A 9 -21.38 26.42 14.14
CA LYS A 9 -20.63 25.14 14.15
C LYS A 9 -20.01 24.92 12.79
N LYS A 10 -18.70 25.10 12.68
CA LYS A 10 -17.91 24.61 11.52
C LYS A 10 -17.87 23.09 11.57
N LEU A 11 -18.58 22.45 10.66
CA LEU A 11 -18.44 21.04 10.37
C LEU A 11 -17.08 20.80 9.70
N LEU A 12 -16.16 20.17 10.41
CA LEU A 12 -14.95 19.60 9.81
C LEU A 12 -15.39 18.40 8.96
N ARG A 13 -15.11 18.46 7.65
CA ARG A 13 -15.30 17.36 6.72
C ARG A 13 -14.03 16.50 6.71
N PRO A 14 -14.14 15.15 6.76
CA PRO A 14 -12.98 14.27 6.60
C PRO A 14 -12.52 14.30 5.14
N ALA A 15 -11.21 14.45 4.93
CA ALA A 15 -10.56 14.32 3.64
C ALA A 15 -10.07 12.88 3.47
N ILE A 16 -10.65 12.16 2.52
CA ILE A 16 -10.22 10.82 2.10
C ILE A 16 -8.97 10.97 1.21
N ALA A 17 -7.95 10.18 1.49
CA ALA A 17 -6.66 10.21 0.78
C ALA A 17 -6.78 9.63 -0.64
N ALA A 18 -6.44 10.42 -1.65
CA ALA A 18 -6.27 9.91 -3.01
C ALA A 18 -4.89 9.27 -3.18
N ILE A 19 -4.90 8.07 -3.71
CA ILE A 19 -3.69 7.35 -4.14
C ILE A 19 -3.21 7.97 -5.45
N GLY A 20 -2.23 8.88 -5.37
CA GLY A 20 -1.59 9.47 -6.54
C GLY A 20 -0.37 8.66 -6.97
N SER A 21 -0.47 7.95 -8.10
CA SER A 21 0.70 7.42 -8.80
C SER A 21 1.48 8.58 -9.42
N ILE A 22 2.63 8.94 -8.85
CA ILE A 22 3.53 9.93 -9.43
C ILE A 22 4.41 9.23 -10.48
N ALA A 23 4.05 9.39 -11.76
CA ALA A 23 4.91 9.06 -12.88
C ALA A 23 5.86 10.23 -13.13
N ILE A 24 7.14 10.09 -12.77
CA ILE A 24 8.18 11.05 -13.14
C ILE A 24 8.72 10.65 -14.52
N ALA A 25 8.25 11.32 -15.57
CA ALA A 25 8.80 11.21 -16.92
C ALA A 25 10.04 12.10 -17.05
N GLY A 26 11.22 11.50 -17.01
CA GLY A 26 12.47 12.15 -17.35
C GLY A 26 12.79 12.00 -18.85
N THR A 27 12.60 13.06 -19.63
CA THR A 27 13.07 13.12 -21.04
C THR A 27 14.55 13.47 -21.09
N LEU A 28 15.40 12.51 -21.48
CA LEU A 28 16.79 12.74 -21.86
C LEU A 28 16.87 12.90 -23.37
N ALA A 29 17.19 14.11 -23.81
CA ALA A 29 17.51 14.40 -25.20
C ALA A 29 18.97 14.00 -25.48
N SER A 30 19.16 13.04 -26.39
CA SER A 30 20.48 12.60 -26.87
C SER A 30 20.82 13.34 -28.17
N THR A 31 21.87 14.14 -28.17
CA THR A 31 22.47 14.73 -29.35
C THR A 31 23.43 13.73 -29.99
N LEU A 32 23.15 13.39 -31.27
CA LEU A 32 24.05 12.62 -32.14
C LEU A 32 25.22 13.50 -32.60
N ALA A 33 26.44 13.01 -32.39
CA ALA A 33 27.62 13.49 -33.12
C ALA A 33 28.16 12.32 -33.97
N CYS A 34 28.19 12.48 -35.29
CA CYS A 34 28.79 11.57 -36.25
C CYS A 34 30.31 11.67 -36.21
N ALA A 35 31.00 10.57 -36.00
CA ALA A 35 32.41 10.41 -36.41
C ALA A 35 32.57 9.06 -37.07
N SER A 36 32.92 9.10 -38.37
CA SER A 36 33.25 7.95 -39.20
C SER A 36 34.68 7.46 -38.92
N ALA A 37 34.82 6.20 -38.51
CA ALA A 37 36.11 5.48 -38.54
C ALA A 37 35.87 4.04 -38.99
N THR A 38 36.47 3.73 -40.17
CA THR A 38 36.59 2.39 -40.73
C THR A 38 37.52 1.53 -39.89
N GLY A 39 37.05 0.37 -39.44
CA GLY A 39 37.89 -0.62 -38.77
C GLY A 39 37.09 -1.90 -38.45
N SER A 40 37.47 -2.98 -39.13
CA SER A 40 37.29 -4.42 -38.87
C SER A 40 36.17 -4.85 -37.88
N GLN A 41 35.15 -5.54 -38.40
CA GLN A 41 34.12 -6.21 -37.61
C GLN A 41 34.73 -7.27 -36.67
N PRO A 42 34.46 -7.23 -35.38
CA PRO A 42 34.51 -8.42 -34.56
C PRO A 42 33.19 -9.18 -34.72
N GLN A 43 33.28 -10.47 -34.98
CA GLN A 43 32.14 -11.38 -34.93
C GLN A 43 31.45 -11.27 -33.57
N THR A 44 30.23 -10.76 -33.57
CA THR A 44 29.32 -10.83 -32.41
C THR A 44 28.90 -12.29 -32.26
N VAL A 45 29.49 -12.96 -31.26
CA VAL A 45 28.95 -14.20 -30.72
C VAL A 45 27.65 -13.79 -30.00
N GLU A 46 26.50 -14.10 -30.63
CA GLU A 46 25.21 -13.99 -29.94
C GLU A 46 25.24 -14.91 -28.73
N PRO A 47 24.96 -14.41 -27.50
CA PRO A 47 24.77 -15.30 -26.39
C PRO A 47 23.47 -16.06 -26.64
N VAL A 48 23.57 -17.37 -26.78
CA VAL A 48 22.44 -18.29 -26.80
C VAL A 48 21.80 -18.24 -25.39
N ILE A 49 20.82 -17.35 -25.19
CA ILE A 49 20.02 -17.31 -24.00
C ILE A 49 19.01 -18.46 -24.07
N THR A 50 19.46 -19.68 -23.79
CA THR A 50 18.61 -20.82 -23.47
C THR A 50 18.24 -20.78 -21.98
N GLY A 51 17.72 -19.68 -21.51
CA GLY A 51 17.15 -19.52 -20.18
C GLY A 51 15.67 -19.22 -20.30
N ARG A 52 14.80 -20.20 -19.97
CA ARG A 52 13.38 -19.95 -19.70
C ARG A 52 13.34 -18.81 -18.69
N ALA A 53 12.71 -17.66 -19.04
CA ALA A 53 12.56 -16.55 -18.12
C ALA A 53 12.09 -17.08 -16.76
N PRO A 54 12.69 -16.66 -15.64
CA PRO A 54 12.30 -17.16 -14.33
C PRO A 54 10.80 -16.93 -14.14
N VAL A 55 10.07 -18.01 -13.84
CA VAL A 55 8.63 -17.92 -13.61
C VAL A 55 8.45 -17.06 -12.37
N SER A 56 7.84 -15.89 -12.54
CA SER A 56 7.47 -15.02 -11.42
C SER A 56 6.72 -15.83 -10.37
N THR A 57 7.17 -15.80 -9.14
CA THR A 57 6.60 -16.63 -8.06
C THR A 57 5.62 -15.86 -7.20
N TRP A 58 5.69 -14.54 -7.16
CA TRP A 58 4.95 -13.73 -6.22
C TRP A 58 4.96 -14.35 -4.81
N PRO A 59 6.12 -14.48 -4.17
CA PRO A 59 6.23 -15.14 -2.88
C PRO A 59 5.44 -14.39 -1.81
N VAL A 60 4.81 -15.13 -0.92
CA VAL A 60 4.19 -14.63 0.29
C VAL A 60 5.27 -14.53 1.36
N LYS A 61 5.40 -13.38 1.98
CA LYS A 61 6.45 -13.07 2.96
C LYS A 61 5.92 -12.17 4.08
N THR A 62 6.74 -12.02 5.09
CA THR A 62 6.66 -10.94 6.08
C THR A 62 7.96 -10.13 6.02
N ARG A 63 7.89 -8.84 6.33
CA ARG A 63 9.06 -7.95 6.40
C ARG A 63 8.94 -7.04 7.61
N GLU A 64 9.83 -7.23 8.57
CA GLU A 64 9.80 -6.50 9.84
C GLU A 64 9.81 -4.98 9.66
N HIS A 65 10.67 -4.44 8.77
CA HIS A 65 10.74 -3.00 8.55
C HIS A 65 9.46 -2.42 7.94
N VAL A 66 8.73 -3.19 7.13
CA VAL A 66 7.42 -2.78 6.59
C VAL A 66 6.40 -2.77 7.71
N ASP A 67 6.35 -3.85 8.50
CA ASP A 67 5.44 -3.97 9.63
C ASP A 67 5.70 -2.92 10.70
N LEU A 68 6.96 -2.71 11.10
CA LEU A 68 7.35 -1.72 12.09
C LEU A 68 6.97 -0.29 11.67
N TRP A 69 7.19 0.05 10.40
CA TRP A 69 6.83 1.37 9.89
C TRP A 69 5.32 1.59 9.89
N LEU A 70 4.56 0.61 9.37
CA LEU A 70 3.10 0.65 9.37
C LEU A 70 2.52 0.57 10.78
N HIS A 71 3.16 -0.15 11.72
CA HIS A 71 2.82 -0.15 13.13
C HIS A 71 2.90 1.26 13.73
N GLY A 72 3.98 2.00 13.45
CA GLY A 72 4.10 3.39 13.90
C GLY A 72 2.95 4.26 13.39
N PHE A 73 2.58 4.13 12.11
CA PHE A 73 1.43 4.84 11.54
C PHE A 73 0.10 4.40 12.17
N ALA A 74 -0.08 3.10 12.42
CA ALA A 74 -1.30 2.57 13.06
C ALA A 74 -1.50 3.10 14.49
N LEU A 75 -0.40 3.29 15.23
CA LEU A 75 -0.48 3.89 16.57
C LEU A 75 -0.81 5.39 16.54
N LEU A 76 -0.38 6.11 15.49
CA LEU A 76 -0.58 7.55 15.36
C LEU A 76 -1.87 7.96 14.66
N SER A 77 -2.54 7.02 13.98
CA SER A 77 -3.71 7.33 13.14
C SER A 77 -5.01 6.99 13.86
N ASP A 78 -5.98 7.88 13.75
CA ASP A 78 -7.38 7.60 14.03
C ASP A 78 -8.08 7.31 12.70
N ASP A 79 -8.10 6.04 12.31
CA ASP A 79 -8.72 5.63 11.04
C ASP A 79 -10.23 5.52 11.19
N SER A 80 -10.93 6.49 10.61
CA SER A 80 -12.40 6.54 10.53
C SER A 80 -12.93 6.15 9.14
N SER A 81 -12.11 5.58 8.28
CA SER A 81 -12.51 5.17 6.93
C SER A 81 -13.53 4.04 6.95
N THR A 82 -14.36 3.98 5.91
CA THR A 82 -15.37 2.92 5.75
C THR A 82 -14.72 1.55 5.59
N VAL A 83 -13.61 1.50 4.86
CA VAL A 83 -12.71 0.34 4.79
C VAL A 83 -11.46 0.73 5.56
N PRO A 84 -11.19 0.12 6.71
CA PRO A 84 -10.04 0.50 7.52
C PRO A 84 -8.73 0.03 6.87
N LEU A 85 -7.72 0.91 6.88
CA LEU A 85 -6.36 0.53 6.55
C LEU A 85 -5.76 -0.29 7.69
N PHE A 86 -5.93 0.20 8.92
CA PHE A 86 -5.38 -0.44 10.10
C PHE A 86 -6.45 -1.21 10.86
N ARG A 87 -6.05 -2.31 11.45
CA ARG A 87 -6.90 -3.21 12.21
C ARG A 87 -7.56 -2.47 13.38
N LYS A 88 -8.88 -2.55 13.45
CA LYS A 88 -9.66 -1.94 14.54
C LYS A 88 -9.19 -2.49 15.89
N GLY A 89 -8.95 -1.59 16.86
CA GLY A 89 -8.48 -1.96 18.19
C GLY A 89 -6.99 -2.34 18.27
N TYR A 90 -6.23 -2.24 17.17
CA TYR A 90 -4.80 -2.57 17.14
C TYR A 90 -4.00 -1.78 18.18
N ARG A 91 -4.21 -0.46 18.27
CA ARG A 91 -3.57 0.41 19.27
C ARG A 91 -3.90 -0.02 20.69
N ASP A 92 -5.18 -0.28 20.98
CA ASP A 92 -5.64 -0.66 22.31
C ASP A 92 -5.05 -2.00 22.74
N GLU A 93 -5.04 -3.00 21.83
CA GLU A 93 -4.42 -4.30 22.03
C GLU A 93 -2.94 -4.17 22.43
N LEU A 94 -2.18 -3.40 21.65
CA LEU A 94 -0.75 -3.22 21.91
C LEU A 94 -0.50 -2.39 23.17
N THR A 95 -1.32 -1.40 23.47
CA THR A 95 -1.26 -0.65 24.73
C THR A 95 -1.45 -1.58 25.92
N VAL A 96 -2.39 -2.51 25.86
CA VAL A 96 -2.60 -3.51 26.92
C VAL A 96 -1.37 -4.42 27.06
N LEU A 97 -0.77 -4.87 25.95
CA LEU A 97 0.43 -5.72 25.98
C LEU A 97 1.62 -4.98 26.57
N LYS A 98 1.88 -3.73 26.15
CA LYS A 98 2.95 -2.89 26.67
C LYS A 98 2.77 -2.61 28.16
N ASN A 99 1.57 -2.30 28.61
CA ASN A 99 1.27 -2.10 30.04
C ASN A 99 1.53 -3.36 30.87
N LYS A 100 1.14 -4.53 30.37
CA LYS A 100 1.43 -5.81 31.06
C LYS A 100 2.93 -6.10 31.15
N ALA A 101 3.71 -5.70 30.13
CA ALA A 101 5.16 -5.83 30.10
C ALA A 101 5.88 -4.71 30.86
N ASN A 102 5.16 -3.71 31.39
CA ASN A 102 5.70 -2.49 32.00
C ASN A 102 6.69 -1.76 31.06
N VAL A 103 6.35 -1.68 29.76
CA VAL A 103 7.17 -1.02 28.74
C VAL A 103 6.52 0.31 28.37
N LEU A 104 7.34 1.37 28.39
CA LEU A 104 7.03 2.69 27.86
C LEU A 104 8.13 3.07 26.86
N THR A 105 7.72 3.48 25.66
CA THR A 105 8.64 3.81 24.58
C THR A 105 8.61 5.29 24.22
N GLN A 106 9.57 5.73 23.41
CA GLN A 106 9.56 7.10 22.89
C GLN A 106 8.37 7.33 21.94
N LEU A 107 7.87 6.29 21.27
CA LEU A 107 6.68 6.41 20.41
C LEU A 107 5.44 6.76 21.23
N ASP A 108 5.28 6.16 22.43
CA ASP A 108 4.20 6.52 23.35
C ASP A 108 4.37 7.95 23.87
N ALA A 109 5.59 8.32 24.27
CA ALA A 109 5.88 9.65 24.84
C ALA A 109 5.73 10.78 23.80
N ASN A 110 5.99 10.52 22.53
CA ASN A 110 5.89 11.50 21.45
C ASN A 110 4.58 11.41 20.65
N HIS A 111 3.64 10.55 21.04
CA HIS A 111 2.40 10.26 20.31
C HIS A 111 1.68 11.51 19.84
N ASP A 112 1.27 12.39 20.76
CA ASP A 112 0.45 13.56 20.42
C ASP A 112 1.14 14.52 19.46
N ARG A 113 2.46 14.71 19.63
CA ARG A 113 3.26 15.57 18.78
C ARG A 113 3.36 15.00 17.36
N LEU A 114 3.58 13.69 17.23
CA LEU A 114 3.68 13.00 15.95
C LEU A 114 2.32 12.93 15.26
N ALA A 115 1.26 12.57 15.96
CA ALA A 115 -0.10 12.47 15.43
C ALA A 115 -0.63 13.81 14.95
N SER A 116 -0.43 14.89 15.72
CA SER A 116 -0.86 16.24 15.34
C SER A 116 -0.26 16.71 14.01
N ARG A 117 1.02 16.41 13.76
CA ARG A 117 1.66 16.76 12.49
C ARG A 117 1.20 15.86 11.36
N LEU A 118 1.01 14.57 11.61
CA LEU A 118 0.54 13.59 10.62
C LEU A 118 -0.83 13.98 10.06
N THR A 119 -1.77 14.38 10.92
CA THR A 119 -3.13 14.80 10.50
C THR A 119 -3.14 16.10 9.69
N SER A 120 -2.11 16.94 9.82
CA SER A 120 -2.02 18.22 9.13
C SER A 120 -1.34 18.16 7.75
N SER A 121 -0.73 17.03 7.37
CA SER A 121 0.06 16.89 6.14
C SER A 121 -0.30 15.65 5.34
N ARG A 122 -0.87 15.84 4.13
CA ARG A 122 -1.15 14.72 3.19
C ARG A 122 0.12 13.97 2.76
N LEU A 123 1.23 14.67 2.59
CA LEU A 123 2.50 14.02 2.20
C LEU A 123 3.00 13.06 3.28
N LEU A 124 2.89 13.45 4.55
CA LEU A 124 3.26 12.56 5.65
C LEU A 124 2.38 11.32 5.74
N ILE A 125 1.08 11.44 5.44
CA ILE A 125 0.19 10.27 5.36
C ILE A 125 0.67 9.32 4.27
N ASN A 126 1.09 9.84 3.11
CA ASN A 126 1.62 9.04 2.02
C ASN A 126 2.99 8.41 2.33
N ALA A 127 3.71 8.89 3.35
CA ALA A 127 4.97 8.28 3.77
C ALA A 127 4.84 6.84 4.29
N GLN A 128 3.61 6.30 4.41
CA GLN A 128 3.35 4.87 4.62
C GLN A 128 4.02 3.98 3.56
N PHE A 129 4.30 4.51 2.36
CA PHE A 129 4.96 3.77 1.28
C PHE A 129 6.49 3.71 1.41
N VAL A 130 7.10 4.51 2.29
CA VAL A 130 8.56 4.59 2.44
C VAL A 130 9.24 3.23 2.62
N PRO A 131 8.76 2.30 3.50
CA PRO A 131 9.50 1.07 3.77
C PRO A 131 9.58 0.12 2.58
N PHE A 132 8.71 0.26 1.57
CA PHE A 132 8.73 -0.59 0.38
C PHE A 132 9.94 -0.34 -0.53
N TYR A 133 10.64 0.77 -0.35
CA TYR A 133 11.85 1.11 -1.11
C TYR A 133 13.14 0.52 -0.52
N PHE A 134 13.01 -0.23 0.58
CA PHE A 134 14.13 -0.84 1.29
C PHE A 134 13.99 -2.37 1.34
N SER A 135 15.11 -3.06 1.42
CA SER A 135 15.15 -4.52 1.47
C SER A 135 15.18 -5.07 2.92
N SER A 136 15.65 -4.25 3.87
CA SER A 136 15.79 -4.63 5.27
C SER A 136 15.62 -3.44 6.23
N LEU A 137 15.46 -3.75 7.52
CA LEU A 137 15.40 -2.75 8.59
C LEU A 137 16.70 -1.96 8.70
N ASP A 138 17.85 -2.63 8.62
CA ASP A 138 19.17 -1.99 8.73
C ASP A 138 19.42 -1.01 7.57
N GLU A 139 19.03 -1.40 6.35
CA GLU A 139 19.13 -0.54 5.18
C GLU A 139 18.26 0.70 5.33
N MET A 140 16.99 0.51 5.72
CA MET A 140 16.04 1.61 5.93
C MET A 140 16.50 2.56 7.02
N ARG A 141 16.94 2.03 8.17
CA ARG A 141 17.45 2.81 9.29
C ARG A 141 18.68 3.59 8.89
N GLY A 142 19.67 2.94 8.28
CA GLY A 142 20.89 3.60 7.83
C GLY A 142 20.66 4.73 6.84
N ALA A 143 19.74 4.56 5.88
CA ALA A 143 19.39 5.59 4.91
C ALA A 143 18.65 6.77 5.55
N ILE A 144 17.66 6.51 6.42
CA ILE A 144 16.90 7.55 7.12
C ILE A 144 17.80 8.36 8.05
N ASP A 145 18.64 7.68 8.85
CA ASP A 145 19.52 8.36 9.78
C ASP A 145 20.49 9.31 9.05
N ARG A 146 21.09 8.87 7.94
CA ARG A 146 21.97 9.74 7.13
C ARG A 146 21.23 10.86 6.42
N PHE A 147 20.04 10.60 5.90
CA PHE A 147 19.19 11.62 5.28
C PHE A 147 18.85 12.73 6.28
N VAL A 148 18.47 12.36 7.51
CA VAL A 148 18.17 13.30 8.59
C VAL A 148 19.43 14.05 9.01
N GLN A 149 20.57 13.37 9.23
CA GLN A 149 21.85 14.00 9.61
C GLN A 149 22.36 15.01 8.58
N SER A 150 22.06 14.79 7.30
CA SER A 150 22.44 15.70 6.20
C SER A 150 21.39 16.77 5.90
N ASP A 151 20.35 16.91 6.72
CA ASP A 151 19.19 17.76 6.49
C ASP A 151 18.58 17.59 5.09
N GLY A 152 18.55 16.34 4.61
CA GLY A 152 18.00 15.99 3.30
C GLY A 152 18.87 16.39 2.12
N ASN A 153 20.15 16.70 2.32
CA ASN A 153 21.07 17.04 1.23
C ASN A 153 21.36 15.82 0.34
N PRO A 154 20.95 15.81 -0.94
CA PRO A 154 21.15 14.67 -1.82
C PRO A 154 22.64 14.38 -2.13
N ASN A 155 23.51 15.37 -2.01
CA ASN A 155 24.95 15.22 -2.25
C ASN A 155 25.67 14.48 -1.11
N ALA A 156 24.99 14.21 0.01
CA ALA A 156 25.54 13.43 1.11
C ALA A 156 25.43 11.90 0.86
N ALA A 157 24.76 11.47 -0.19
CA ALA A 157 24.66 10.07 -0.56
C ALA A 157 26.01 9.48 -0.97
N ARG A 158 26.32 8.27 -0.47
CA ARG A 158 27.62 7.60 -0.66
C ARG A 158 27.62 6.61 -1.84
N SER A 159 26.44 6.33 -2.41
CA SER A 159 26.28 5.43 -3.54
C SER A 159 25.06 5.83 -4.38
N GLN A 160 24.97 5.28 -5.59
CA GLN A 160 23.81 5.50 -6.47
C GLN A 160 22.50 4.95 -5.84
N THR A 161 22.56 3.83 -5.16
CA THR A 161 21.41 3.26 -4.44
C THR A 161 20.95 4.21 -3.34
N GLU A 162 21.86 4.72 -2.54
CA GLU A 162 21.55 5.68 -1.47
C GLU A 162 21.03 7.00 -2.03
N ALA A 163 21.56 7.48 -3.15
CA ALA A 163 21.05 8.67 -3.83
C ALA A 163 19.59 8.49 -4.28
N ALA A 164 19.24 7.30 -4.78
CA ALA A 164 17.87 6.97 -5.12
C ALA A 164 16.96 6.92 -3.87
N GLN A 165 17.44 6.36 -2.77
CA GLN A 165 16.73 6.34 -1.49
C GLN A 165 16.53 7.77 -0.93
N PHE A 166 17.55 8.62 -1.02
CA PHE A 166 17.44 10.03 -0.62
C PHE A 166 16.43 10.78 -1.48
N ALA A 167 16.37 10.52 -2.78
CA ALA A 167 15.37 11.13 -3.66
C ALA A 167 13.95 10.72 -3.25
N VAL A 168 13.73 9.46 -2.88
CA VAL A 168 12.47 8.98 -2.33
C VAL A 168 12.12 9.71 -1.03
N LEU A 169 13.04 9.74 -0.07
CA LEU A 169 12.82 10.42 1.21
C LEU A 169 12.54 11.92 1.02
N ALA A 170 13.29 12.59 0.14
CA ALA A 170 13.06 14.00 -0.19
C ALA A 170 11.68 14.24 -0.83
N GLY A 171 11.15 13.26 -1.58
CA GLY A 171 9.80 13.33 -2.13
C GLY A 171 8.69 13.36 -1.07
N TYR A 172 8.86 12.62 0.02
CA TYR A 172 7.90 12.58 1.13
C TYR A 172 8.17 13.65 2.20
N PHE A 173 9.42 14.04 2.44
CA PHE A 173 9.85 14.93 3.53
C PHE A 173 10.49 16.21 2.96
N GLN A 174 9.68 16.99 2.23
CA GLN A 174 10.15 18.12 1.43
C GLN A 174 10.61 19.32 2.27
N THR A 175 9.96 19.55 3.41
CA THR A 175 10.26 20.72 4.25
C THR A 175 11.14 20.38 5.45
N GLY A 176 11.83 21.37 6.03
CA GLY A 176 12.56 21.18 7.29
C GLY A 176 11.67 20.68 8.43
N ALA A 177 10.40 21.11 8.47
CA ALA A 177 9.42 20.63 9.43
C ALA A 177 9.08 19.14 9.23
N ASP A 178 9.00 18.66 7.98
CA ASP A 178 8.76 17.24 7.67
C ASP A 178 9.98 16.40 8.01
N ARG A 179 11.19 16.90 7.76
CA ARG A 179 12.43 16.22 8.16
C ARG A 179 12.59 16.16 9.69
N THR A 180 12.20 17.21 10.40
CA THR A 180 12.15 17.20 11.88
C THR A 180 11.14 16.16 12.39
N TRP A 181 9.97 16.06 11.75
CA TRP A 181 9.00 15.03 12.07
C TRP A 181 9.56 13.62 11.79
N LEU A 182 10.19 13.42 10.63
CA LEU A 182 10.84 12.14 10.29
C LEU A 182 11.89 11.75 11.34
N ALA A 183 12.75 12.68 11.74
CA ALA A 183 13.78 12.44 12.76
C ALA A 183 13.16 11.96 14.08
N LEU A 184 12.10 12.64 14.54
CA LEU A 184 11.39 12.27 15.76
C LEU A 184 10.65 10.94 15.61
N PHE A 185 9.96 10.71 14.49
CA PHE A 185 9.24 9.48 14.21
C PHE A 185 10.21 8.29 14.14
N ALA A 186 11.28 8.41 13.35
CA ALA A 186 12.26 7.35 13.20
C ALA A 186 12.94 7.00 14.53
N SER A 187 13.42 7.99 15.29
CA SER A 187 14.03 7.73 16.60
C SER A 187 13.07 7.07 17.59
N SER A 188 11.79 7.49 17.58
CA SER A 188 10.74 6.89 18.40
C SER A 188 10.44 5.45 17.96
N LEU A 189 10.47 5.19 16.66
CA LEU A 189 10.22 3.88 16.08
C LEU A 189 11.38 2.89 16.36
N TRP A 190 12.63 3.37 16.33
CA TRP A 190 13.79 2.54 16.71
C TRP A 190 13.78 2.16 18.19
N ASP A 191 13.32 3.06 19.06
CA ASP A 191 13.14 2.78 20.49
C ASP A 191 11.97 1.80 20.73
N GLU A 192 10.88 1.93 19.98
CA GLU A 192 9.74 1.01 19.99
C GLU A 192 10.18 -0.40 19.59
N ASP A 193 10.94 -0.51 18.51
CA ASP A 193 11.47 -1.76 18.01
C ASP A 193 12.34 -2.45 19.05
N ALA A 194 13.33 -1.74 19.59
CA ALA A 194 14.29 -2.28 20.53
C ALA A 194 13.67 -2.72 21.87
N LYS A 195 12.63 -2.03 22.36
CA LYS A 195 12.02 -2.29 23.66
C LYS A 195 10.84 -3.24 23.64
N PHE A 196 10.13 -3.30 22.51
CA PHE A 196 8.86 -4.01 22.43
C PHE A 196 8.63 -4.72 21.10
N TYR A 197 8.66 -3.99 19.95
CA TYR A 197 8.07 -4.46 18.72
C TYR A 197 8.79 -5.65 18.11
N HIS A 198 10.14 -5.67 18.11
CA HIS A 198 10.91 -6.80 17.60
C HIS A 198 10.50 -8.13 18.25
N SER A 199 10.44 -8.16 19.58
CA SER A 199 10.06 -9.38 20.31
C SER A 199 8.61 -9.79 20.03
N TYR A 200 7.69 -8.82 19.98
CA TYR A 200 6.30 -9.03 19.60
C TYR A 200 6.19 -9.59 18.17
N TRP A 201 6.88 -8.96 17.21
CA TRP A 201 6.87 -9.37 15.81
C TRP A 201 7.38 -10.81 15.64
N VAL A 202 8.52 -11.15 16.23
CA VAL A 202 9.10 -12.50 16.20
C VAL A 202 8.14 -13.54 16.80
N GLN A 203 7.46 -13.19 17.89
CA GLN A 203 6.44 -14.06 18.48
C GLN A 203 5.27 -14.28 17.51
N GLN A 204 4.74 -13.22 16.90
CA GLN A 204 3.66 -13.31 15.92
C GLN A 204 4.04 -14.14 14.68
N GLN A 205 5.30 -14.06 14.21
CA GLN A 205 5.79 -14.90 13.12
C GLN A 205 5.75 -16.39 13.50
N ARG A 206 6.13 -16.75 14.71
CA ARG A 206 6.11 -18.14 15.19
C ARG A 206 4.68 -18.66 15.37
N GLU A 207 3.82 -17.87 15.98
CA GLU A 207 2.42 -18.23 16.23
C GLU A 207 1.61 -18.41 14.94
N ARG A 208 1.95 -17.64 13.89
CA ARG A 208 1.24 -17.63 12.60
C ARG A 208 2.01 -18.30 11.46
N ALA A 209 3.03 -19.13 11.75
CA ALA A 209 3.80 -19.80 10.70
C ALA A 209 2.89 -20.63 9.76
N ASN A 210 1.92 -21.35 10.32
CA ASN A 210 0.94 -22.13 9.56
C ASN A 210 -0.01 -21.25 8.71
N VAL A 211 -0.23 -19.99 9.08
CA VAL A 211 -1.00 -19.03 8.29
C VAL A 211 -0.20 -18.61 7.06
N ILE A 212 1.11 -18.36 7.20
CA ILE A 212 2.00 -18.04 6.08
C ILE A 212 1.98 -19.17 5.06
N ASP A 213 2.14 -20.42 5.54
CA ASP A 213 2.12 -21.62 4.68
C ASP A 213 0.77 -21.78 3.97
N SER A 214 -0.33 -21.62 4.70
CA SER A 214 -1.68 -21.71 4.14
C SER A 214 -1.97 -20.60 3.14
N THR A 215 -1.49 -19.38 3.41
CA THR A 215 -1.63 -18.25 2.48
C THR A 215 -0.83 -18.50 1.21
N THR A 216 0.40 -18.99 1.36
CA THR A 216 1.25 -19.38 0.24
C THR A 216 0.59 -20.46 -0.61
N ALA A 217 0.03 -21.51 0.03
CA ALA A 217 -0.67 -22.58 -0.67
C ALA A 217 -1.90 -22.06 -1.43
N MET A 218 -2.76 -21.26 -0.78
CA MET A 218 -3.94 -20.66 -1.43
C MET A 218 -3.54 -19.79 -2.61
N TRP A 219 -2.53 -18.95 -2.46
CA TRP A 219 -2.01 -18.11 -3.53
C TRP A 219 -1.50 -18.94 -4.70
N GLN A 220 -0.57 -19.88 -4.45
CA GLN A 220 0.12 -20.61 -5.51
C GLN A 220 -0.78 -21.63 -6.23
N HIS A 221 -1.73 -22.25 -5.53
CA HIS A 221 -2.52 -23.34 -6.10
C HIS A 221 -3.94 -22.93 -6.52
N LEU A 222 -4.50 -21.85 -5.93
CA LEU A 222 -5.86 -21.44 -6.24
C LEU A 222 -5.89 -20.12 -7.01
N VAL A 223 -5.33 -19.05 -6.43
CA VAL A 223 -5.55 -17.68 -6.95
C VAL A 223 -4.64 -17.37 -8.13
N ARG A 224 -3.33 -17.48 -7.94
CA ARG A 224 -2.33 -17.08 -8.93
C ARG A 224 -2.50 -17.76 -10.30
N PRO A 225 -2.74 -19.08 -10.43
CA PRO A 225 -2.89 -19.71 -11.73
C PRO A 225 -4.05 -19.11 -12.54
N ARG A 226 -5.12 -18.72 -11.87
CA ARG A 226 -6.33 -18.18 -12.49
C ARG A 226 -6.19 -16.72 -12.90
N ILE A 227 -5.50 -15.90 -12.10
CA ILE A 227 -5.28 -14.48 -12.41
C ILE A 227 -3.96 -14.21 -13.15
N SER A 228 -3.20 -15.22 -13.56
CA SER A 228 -1.88 -15.07 -14.17
C SER A 228 -1.90 -14.20 -15.43
N ARG A 229 -2.95 -14.34 -16.27
CA ARG A 229 -3.15 -13.50 -17.46
C ARG A 229 -3.44 -12.06 -17.06
N PHE A 230 -4.28 -11.84 -16.05
CA PHE A 230 -4.55 -10.52 -15.48
C PHE A 230 -3.25 -9.84 -15.01
N LEU A 231 -2.43 -10.54 -14.21
CA LEU A 231 -1.13 -10.02 -13.75
C LEU A 231 -0.19 -9.65 -14.91
N THR A 232 -0.17 -10.47 -15.96
CA THR A 232 0.67 -10.21 -17.14
C THR A 232 0.19 -8.97 -17.89
N ASN A 233 -1.10 -8.84 -18.13
CA ASN A 233 -1.67 -7.79 -18.96
C ASN A 233 -1.78 -6.44 -18.22
N THR A 234 -1.81 -6.45 -16.87
CA THR A 234 -1.71 -5.24 -16.04
C THR A 234 -0.27 -4.86 -15.67
N GLN A 235 0.72 -5.50 -16.30
CA GLN A 235 2.15 -5.29 -16.03
C GLN A 235 2.59 -5.60 -14.59
N GLN A 236 1.84 -6.41 -13.87
CA GLN A 236 2.13 -6.88 -12.52
C GLN A 236 2.77 -8.29 -12.58
N ARG A 237 3.74 -8.51 -13.49
CA ARG A 237 4.29 -9.84 -13.79
C ARG A 237 5.07 -10.44 -12.63
N ASP A 238 5.76 -9.61 -11.86
CA ASP A 238 6.55 -10.03 -10.71
C ASP A 238 6.24 -9.16 -9.49
N GLY A 239 6.32 -9.76 -8.30
CA GLY A 239 6.01 -9.04 -7.08
C GLY A 239 6.25 -9.84 -5.81
N ASP A 240 5.95 -9.21 -4.68
CA ASP A 240 5.90 -9.80 -3.35
C ASP A 240 4.52 -9.54 -2.73
N ILE A 241 3.94 -10.55 -2.09
CA ILE A 241 2.80 -10.39 -1.18
C ILE A 241 3.38 -10.31 0.24
N LEU A 242 3.16 -9.19 0.90
CA LEU A 242 3.66 -8.92 2.24
C LEU A 242 2.50 -9.02 3.23
N LEU A 243 2.53 -10.01 4.12
CA LEU A 243 1.57 -10.10 5.22
C LEU A 243 1.99 -9.14 6.32
N SER A 244 1.09 -8.28 6.76
CA SER A 244 1.38 -7.18 7.68
C SER A 244 0.40 -7.16 8.86
N LEU A 245 0.95 -7.15 10.08
CA LEU A 245 0.20 -7.24 11.33
C LEU A 245 -0.78 -6.07 11.57
N PRO A 246 -0.41 -4.80 11.30
CA PRO A 246 -1.30 -3.68 11.52
C PRO A 246 -2.39 -3.51 10.46
N LEU A 247 -2.27 -4.12 9.26
CA LEU A 247 -3.19 -3.90 8.16
C LEU A 247 -4.50 -4.69 8.28
N ASP A 248 -5.58 -4.16 7.69
CA ASP A 248 -6.91 -4.77 7.65
C ASP A 248 -7.47 -4.78 6.20
N GLY A 249 -8.60 -4.13 5.96
CA GLY A 249 -9.37 -4.17 4.71
C GLY A 249 -8.68 -3.50 3.53
N GLU A 250 -7.97 -2.42 3.76
CA GLU A 250 -7.07 -1.82 2.77
C GLU A 250 -5.66 -2.39 2.89
N GLY A 251 -4.96 -2.47 1.77
CA GLY A 251 -3.54 -2.77 1.69
C GLY A 251 -2.72 -1.56 1.30
N ARG A 252 -1.47 -1.82 0.92
CA ARG A 252 -0.58 -0.84 0.31
C ARG A 252 0.18 -1.47 -0.83
N THR A 253 0.04 -0.87 -2.01
CA THR A 253 0.68 -1.36 -3.23
C THR A 253 1.68 -0.34 -3.74
N LEU A 254 2.92 -0.79 -3.94
CA LEU A 254 3.96 -0.03 -4.61
C LEU A 254 4.47 -0.81 -5.82
N THR A 255 4.38 -0.20 -6.99
CA THR A 255 5.02 -0.73 -8.21
C THR A 255 6.31 0.05 -8.49
N ALA A 256 7.42 -0.66 -8.61
CA ALA A 256 8.70 -0.07 -8.95
C ALA A 256 8.65 0.63 -10.31
N SER A 257 9.45 1.68 -10.50
CA SER A 257 9.56 2.41 -11.75
C SER A 257 9.87 1.44 -12.91
N GLY A 258 9.09 1.52 -13.99
CA GLY A 258 9.17 0.62 -15.14
C GLY A 258 8.32 -0.66 -15.03
N GLY A 259 7.50 -0.82 -13.98
CA GLY A 259 6.55 -1.94 -13.86
C GLY A 259 7.20 -3.30 -13.62
N VAL A 260 8.50 -3.34 -13.26
CA VAL A 260 9.27 -4.61 -13.19
C VAL A 260 8.89 -5.44 -11.98
N ARG A 261 8.55 -4.80 -10.85
CA ARG A 261 8.22 -5.50 -9.61
C ARG A 261 7.20 -4.71 -8.79
N THR A 262 6.20 -5.42 -8.26
CA THR A 262 5.16 -4.86 -7.40
C THR A 262 5.26 -5.45 -6.00
N ALA A 263 5.17 -4.63 -4.97
CA ALA A 263 5.01 -5.09 -3.59
C ALA A 263 3.59 -4.75 -3.12
N VAL A 264 2.88 -5.74 -2.61
CA VAL A 264 1.52 -5.56 -2.07
C VAL A 264 1.52 -6.02 -0.63
N ALA A 265 1.34 -5.09 0.31
CA ALA A 265 1.13 -5.42 1.71
C ALA A 265 -0.37 -5.53 2.00
N VAL A 266 -0.76 -6.61 2.65
CA VAL A 266 -2.14 -6.93 3.02
C VAL A 266 -2.20 -7.44 4.45
N THR A 267 -3.39 -7.57 4.99
CA THR A 267 -3.59 -8.10 6.35
C THR A 267 -2.87 -9.43 6.57
N PHE A 268 -2.32 -9.61 7.77
CA PHE A 268 -1.79 -10.90 8.24
C PHE A 268 -2.88 -11.61 9.06
N PRO A 269 -3.57 -12.61 8.49
CA PRO A 269 -4.66 -13.29 9.16
C PRO A 269 -4.23 -13.92 10.50
N ASN A 270 -5.14 -13.99 11.45
CA ASN A 270 -4.84 -14.53 12.77
C ASN A 270 -4.80 -16.07 12.78
N ARG A 271 -5.57 -16.72 11.91
CA ARG A 271 -5.78 -18.17 11.87
C ARG A 271 -5.82 -18.69 10.43
N PRO A 272 -5.53 -19.97 10.20
CA PRO A 272 -5.65 -20.57 8.87
C PRO A 272 -7.06 -20.44 8.23
N SER A 273 -8.13 -20.43 9.04
CA SER A 273 -9.51 -20.19 8.56
C SER A 273 -9.72 -18.81 7.97
N ASP A 274 -8.90 -17.85 8.35
CA ASP A 274 -9.01 -16.44 7.96
C ASP A 274 -8.11 -16.09 6.77
N VAL A 275 -7.32 -17.04 6.26
CA VAL A 275 -6.42 -16.87 5.10
C VAL A 275 -7.08 -16.22 3.88
N PRO A 276 -8.36 -16.48 3.55
CA PRO A 276 -9.01 -15.77 2.46
C PRO A 276 -8.98 -14.24 2.59
N GLN A 277 -8.90 -13.68 3.81
CA GLN A 277 -8.86 -12.22 4.02
C GLN A 277 -7.62 -11.58 3.39
N ALA A 278 -6.46 -12.26 3.41
CA ALA A 278 -5.27 -11.78 2.70
C ALA A 278 -5.49 -11.73 1.18
N MET A 279 -6.21 -12.70 0.62
CA MET A 279 -6.57 -12.71 -0.81
C MET A 279 -7.61 -11.64 -1.15
N TYR A 280 -8.49 -11.29 -0.20
CA TYR A 280 -9.45 -10.19 -0.37
C TYR A 280 -8.74 -8.84 -0.45
N GLY A 281 -7.84 -8.56 0.50
CA GLY A 281 -6.99 -7.38 0.45
C GLY A 281 -6.14 -7.33 -0.83
N LEU A 282 -5.59 -8.47 -1.26
CA LEU A 282 -4.82 -8.56 -2.51
C LEU A 282 -5.68 -8.22 -3.75
N ALA A 283 -6.91 -8.76 -3.84
CA ALA A 283 -7.82 -8.45 -4.94
C ALA A 283 -8.22 -6.97 -4.96
N HIS A 284 -8.45 -6.38 -3.79
CA HIS A 284 -8.69 -4.94 -3.61
C HIS A 284 -7.54 -4.09 -4.15
N GLU A 285 -6.31 -4.46 -3.83
CA GLU A 285 -5.11 -3.70 -4.22
C GLU A 285 -4.76 -3.86 -5.71
N MET A 286 -4.90 -5.06 -6.26
CA MET A 286 -4.51 -5.36 -7.64
C MET A 286 -5.35 -4.63 -8.70
N VAL A 287 -6.56 -4.21 -8.38
CA VAL A 287 -7.44 -3.49 -9.31
C VAL A 287 -7.20 -1.99 -9.35
N GLY A 288 -6.30 -1.46 -8.51
CA GLY A 288 -6.09 -0.02 -8.33
C GLY A 288 -5.85 0.75 -9.63
N SER A 289 -5.02 0.23 -10.56
CA SER A 289 -4.79 0.86 -11.86
C SER A 289 -6.05 0.94 -12.72
N ILE A 290 -6.86 -0.11 -12.73
CA ILE A 290 -8.12 -0.19 -13.49
C ILE A 290 -9.15 0.78 -12.92
N THR A 291 -9.33 0.76 -11.60
CA THR A 291 -10.32 1.59 -10.92
C THR A 291 -9.98 3.08 -11.03
N ASN A 292 -8.70 3.43 -10.89
CA ASN A 292 -8.24 4.80 -11.07
C ASN A 292 -8.42 5.29 -12.51
N ALA A 293 -8.12 4.47 -13.52
CA ALA A 293 -8.37 4.80 -14.92
C ALA A 293 -9.88 4.97 -15.18
N ALA A 294 -10.71 4.05 -14.70
CA ALA A 294 -12.16 4.14 -14.87
C ALA A 294 -12.75 5.41 -14.22
N ILE A 295 -12.24 5.82 -13.06
CA ILE A 295 -12.64 7.08 -12.42
C ILE A 295 -12.17 8.27 -13.27
N ALA A 296 -10.89 8.29 -13.68
CA ALA A 296 -10.33 9.41 -14.44
C ALA A 296 -11.06 9.62 -15.77
N ASP A 297 -11.39 8.54 -16.49
CA ASP A 297 -12.06 8.57 -17.79
C ASP A 297 -13.55 8.99 -17.69
N ASN A 298 -14.17 8.85 -16.52
CA ASN A 298 -15.60 9.09 -16.30
C ASN A 298 -15.88 10.23 -15.30
N THR A 299 -14.87 11.05 -14.98
CA THR A 299 -15.03 12.26 -14.15
C THR A 299 -14.52 13.48 -14.88
N SER A 300 -15.26 14.59 -14.80
CA SER A 300 -14.84 15.85 -15.39
C SER A 300 -13.68 16.50 -14.59
N PRO A 301 -12.91 17.42 -15.17
CA PRO A 301 -11.94 18.20 -14.42
C PRO A 301 -12.53 18.96 -13.22
N ALA A 302 -13.82 19.33 -13.28
CA ALA A 302 -14.52 19.95 -12.16
C ALA A 302 -14.76 18.94 -11.03
N ASP A 303 -15.17 17.71 -11.34
CA ASP A 303 -15.35 16.63 -10.37
C ASP A 303 -14.04 16.25 -9.69
N GLN A 304 -12.94 16.19 -10.45
CA GLN A 304 -11.61 15.94 -9.91
C GLN A 304 -11.18 17.03 -8.91
N ARG A 305 -11.36 18.30 -9.28
CA ARG A 305 -11.09 19.43 -8.36
C ARG A 305 -11.98 19.45 -7.14
N SER A 306 -13.22 18.98 -7.23
CA SER A 306 -14.15 18.87 -6.10
C SER A 306 -13.80 17.71 -5.13
N GLY A 307 -12.81 16.87 -5.46
CA GLY A 307 -12.46 15.68 -4.71
C GLY A 307 -13.46 14.52 -4.87
N LEU A 308 -14.30 14.54 -5.94
CA LEU A 308 -15.22 13.43 -6.21
C LEU A 308 -14.45 12.13 -6.52
N ALA A 309 -13.37 12.22 -7.29
CA ALA A 309 -12.51 11.07 -7.59
C ALA A 309 -11.99 10.41 -6.31
N ASP A 310 -11.50 11.19 -5.35
CA ASP A 310 -11.03 10.69 -4.06
C ASP A 310 -12.13 9.97 -3.27
N ARG A 311 -13.36 10.50 -3.30
CA ARG A 311 -14.51 9.88 -2.62
C ARG A 311 -14.97 8.58 -3.25
N LEU A 312 -14.75 8.41 -4.55
CA LEU A 312 -15.13 7.20 -5.29
C LEU A 312 -14.05 6.11 -5.23
N ALA A 313 -12.80 6.46 -4.91
CA ALA A 313 -11.66 5.55 -4.99
C ALA A 313 -11.84 4.27 -4.16
N SER A 314 -12.24 4.40 -2.88
CA SER A 314 -12.46 3.23 -2.00
C SER A 314 -13.62 2.35 -2.51
N ALA A 315 -14.75 2.96 -2.90
CA ALA A 315 -15.88 2.21 -3.45
C ALA A 315 -15.50 1.49 -4.76
N ALA A 316 -14.73 2.14 -5.62
CA ALA A 316 -14.26 1.56 -6.87
C ALA A 316 -13.32 0.38 -6.63
N ALA A 317 -12.37 0.50 -5.68
CA ALA A 317 -11.45 -0.57 -5.32
C ALA A 317 -12.20 -1.80 -4.75
N VAL A 318 -13.13 -1.59 -3.80
CA VAL A 318 -13.95 -2.67 -3.24
C VAL A 318 -14.82 -3.34 -4.32
N ARG A 319 -15.48 -2.57 -5.18
CA ARG A 319 -16.32 -3.12 -6.24
C ARG A 319 -15.49 -3.79 -7.34
N GLY A 320 -14.35 -3.21 -7.71
CA GLY A 320 -13.42 -3.78 -8.68
C GLY A 320 -12.81 -5.10 -8.20
N GLY A 321 -12.41 -5.18 -6.92
CA GLY A 321 -11.91 -6.41 -6.32
C GLY A 321 -12.95 -7.54 -6.32
N LEU A 322 -14.24 -7.22 -6.04
CA LEU A 322 -15.33 -8.20 -6.19
C LEU A 322 -15.46 -8.69 -7.65
N MET A 323 -15.49 -7.77 -8.62
CA MET A 323 -15.59 -8.13 -10.05
C MET A 323 -14.41 -8.98 -10.52
N LEU A 324 -13.19 -8.69 -10.03
CA LEU A 324 -12.01 -9.50 -10.30
C LEU A 324 -12.21 -10.94 -9.79
N LEU A 325 -12.65 -11.09 -8.54
CA LEU A 325 -12.87 -12.41 -7.96
C LEU A 325 -14.04 -13.15 -8.61
N GLU A 326 -15.14 -12.49 -8.90
CA GLU A 326 -16.28 -13.09 -9.63
C GLU A 326 -15.85 -13.65 -10.98
N LYS A 327 -14.94 -12.97 -11.66
CA LYS A 327 -14.45 -13.40 -12.97
C LYS A 327 -13.46 -14.56 -12.89
N PHE A 328 -12.50 -14.52 -11.97
CA PHE A 328 -11.34 -15.42 -11.98
C PHE A 328 -11.35 -16.46 -10.85
N VAL A 329 -11.90 -16.12 -9.69
CA VAL A 329 -11.89 -16.97 -8.47
C VAL A 329 -13.24 -16.89 -7.76
N PRO A 330 -14.35 -17.30 -8.42
CA PRO A 330 -15.73 -17.07 -7.97
C PRO A 330 -16.03 -17.67 -6.59
N GLU A 331 -15.31 -18.71 -6.18
CA GLU A 331 -15.45 -19.31 -4.84
C GLU A 331 -15.03 -18.37 -3.70
N LEU A 332 -14.24 -17.33 -3.97
CA LEU A 332 -13.87 -16.31 -2.99
C LEU A 332 -14.81 -15.10 -2.96
N ALA A 333 -15.68 -14.93 -3.98
CA ALA A 333 -16.46 -13.72 -4.17
C ALA A 333 -17.49 -13.47 -3.05
N ASP A 334 -18.19 -14.50 -2.55
CA ASP A 334 -19.13 -14.33 -1.44
C ASP A 334 -18.43 -13.99 -0.13
N GLY A 335 -17.31 -14.65 0.15
CA GLY A 335 -16.48 -14.35 1.31
C GLY A 335 -15.94 -12.92 1.27
N TYR A 336 -15.50 -12.47 0.10
CA TYR A 336 -15.08 -11.08 -0.14
C TYR A 336 -16.19 -10.08 0.19
N ALA A 337 -17.40 -10.32 -0.36
CA ALA A 337 -18.51 -9.42 -0.12
C ALA A 337 -18.87 -9.34 1.37
N ARG A 338 -18.91 -10.48 2.07
CA ARG A 338 -19.16 -10.52 3.53
C ARG A 338 -18.07 -9.80 4.33
N TYR A 339 -16.82 -9.96 3.95
CA TYR A 339 -15.68 -9.31 4.60
C TYR A 339 -15.80 -7.79 4.53
N TYR A 340 -16.00 -7.23 3.34
CA TYR A 340 -16.11 -5.77 3.18
C TYR A 340 -17.42 -5.19 3.73
N VAL A 341 -18.51 -5.93 3.73
CA VAL A 341 -19.72 -5.53 4.47
C VAL A 341 -19.43 -5.44 5.96
N ALA A 342 -18.76 -6.44 6.53
CA ALA A 342 -18.39 -6.43 7.95
C ALA A 342 -17.40 -5.30 8.30
N ALA A 343 -16.48 -4.97 7.40
CA ALA A 343 -15.52 -3.87 7.59
C ALA A 343 -16.22 -2.51 7.81
N THR A 344 -17.39 -2.28 7.18
CA THR A 344 -18.21 -1.08 7.42
C THR A 344 -18.90 -1.05 8.80
N GLY A 345 -18.81 -2.13 9.56
CA GLY A 345 -19.57 -2.32 10.81
C GLY A 345 -20.96 -2.90 10.60
N ALA A 346 -21.39 -3.17 9.36
CA ALA A 346 -22.68 -3.79 9.07
C ALA A 346 -22.61 -5.31 9.23
N THR A 347 -23.74 -5.92 9.62
CA THR A 347 -23.86 -7.39 9.66
C THR A 347 -24.12 -7.92 8.24
N PRO A 348 -23.26 -8.86 7.72
CA PRO A 348 -23.46 -9.45 6.41
C PRO A 348 -24.75 -10.28 6.36
N ARG A 349 -25.57 -10.04 5.33
CA ARG A 349 -26.82 -10.78 5.06
C ARG A 349 -26.56 -11.92 4.07
N SER A 350 -27.61 -12.69 3.75
CA SER A 350 -27.57 -13.75 2.72
C SER A 350 -27.26 -13.20 1.34
N ASP A 351 -27.70 -11.97 1.03
CA ASP A 351 -27.47 -11.21 -0.20
C ASP A 351 -26.24 -10.28 -0.11
N ALA A 352 -25.15 -10.74 0.49
CA ALA A 352 -23.98 -9.91 0.81
C ALA A 352 -23.42 -9.12 -0.41
N ARG A 353 -23.49 -9.67 -1.63
CA ARG A 353 -23.05 -8.95 -2.83
C ARG A 353 -23.94 -7.75 -3.16
N ALA A 354 -25.26 -7.90 -3.05
CA ALA A 354 -26.19 -6.78 -3.24
C ALA A 354 -26.06 -5.75 -2.10
N GLN A 355 -25.87 -6.21 -0.87
CA GLN A 355 -25.59 -5.36 0.27
C GLN A 355 -24.28 -4.56 0.08
N LEU A 356 -23.20 -5.21 -0.39
CA LEU A 356 -21.94 -4.53 -0.73
C LEU A 356 -22.14 -3.46 -1.79
N ALA A 357 -22.93 -3.75 -2.83
CA ALA A 357 -23.24 -2.79 -3.88
C ALA A 357 -23.96 -1.55 -3.36
N SER A 358 -24.81 -1.71 -2.37
CA SER A 358 -25.51 -0.60 -1.70
C SER A 358 -24.60 0.22 -0.79
N LEU A 359 -23.67 -0.43 -0.07
CA LEU A 359 -22.74 0.23 0.85
C LEU A 359 -21.60 0.96 0.11
N PHE A 360 -21.24 0.46 -1.09
CA PHE A 360 -20.20 1.03 -1.95
C PHE A 360 -20.78 1.41 -3.32
N PRO A 361 -21.64 2.46 -3.36
CA PRO A 361 -22.28 2.86 -4.59
C PRO A 361 -21.27 3.46 -5.58
N LEU A 362 -21.43 3.10 -6.86
CA LEU A 362 -20.66 3.66 -7.97
C LEU A 362 -21.61 4.19 -9.05
N PRO A 363 -21.27 5.30 -9.72
CA PRO A 363 -21.92 5.67 -10.98
C PRO A 363 -21.83 4.53 -11.99
N ASP A 364 -22.91 4.29 -12.74
CA ASP A 364 -22.98 3.21 -13.72
C ASP A 364 -21.83 3.25 -14.73
N ALA A 365 -21.48 4.45 -15.22
CA ALA A 365 -20.38 4.63 -16.17
C ALA A 365 -19.04 4.10 -15.63
N ILE A 366 -18.73 4.37 -14.36
CA ILE A 366 -17.50 3.91 -13.72
C ILE A 366 -17.55 2.40 -13.47
N ARG A 367 -18.67 1.90 -12.94
CA ARG A 367 -18.89 0.47 -12.72
C ARG A 367 -18.68 -0.32 -14.01
N ASP A 368 -19.33 0.11 -15.09
CA ASP A 368 -19.31 -0.57 -16.38
C ASP A 368 -17.93 -0.45 -17.05
N ALA A 369 -17.21 0.66 -16.83
CA ALA A 369 -15.82 0.82 -17.29
C ALA A 369 -14.88 -0.18 -16.60
N ILE A 370 -14.99 -0.35 -15.28
CA ILE A 370 -14.21 -1.36 -14.53
C ILE A 370 -14.50 -2.76 -15.06
N ALA A 371 -15.78 -3.12 -15.21
CA ALA A 371 -16.19 -4.43 -15.69
C ALA A 371 -15.65 -4.71 -17.11
N ARG A 372 -15.75 -3.75 -18.03
CA ARG A 372 -15.20 -3.86 -19.39
C ARG A 372 -13.69 -4.03 -19.38
N GLN A 373 -12.94 -3.24 -18.58
CA GLN A 373 -11.49 -3.35 -18.52
C GLN A 373 -11.04 -4.73 -18.01
N ILE A 374 -11.68 -5.25 -16.94
CA ILE A 374 -11.39 -6.61 -16.43
C ILE A 374 -11.66 -7.67 -17.50
N ALA A 375 -12.77 -7.54 -18.25
CA ALA A 375 -13.12 -8.48 -19.33
C ALA A 375 -12.12 -8.40 -20.50
N THR A 376 -11.71 -7.21 -20.91
CA THR A 376 -10.72 -6.98 -21.98
C THR A 376 -9.35 -7.55 -21.62
N ILE A 377 -8.91 -7.34 -20.39
CA ILE A 377 -7.63 -7.89 -19.89
C ILE A 377 -7.65 -9.43 -19.93
N ASP A 378 -8.78 -10.07 -19.63
CA ASP A 378 -8.93 -11.53 -19.72
C ASP A 378 -8.87 -12.04 -21.16
N SER A 379 -9.51 -11.33 -22.10
CA SER A 379 -9.55 -11.74 -23.52
C SER A 379 -8.20 -11.62 -24.23
N GLY A 380 -7.28 -10.77 -23.71
CA GLY A 380 -5.95 -10.57 -24.30
C GLY A 380 -5.96 -9.73 -25.58
N ILE A 381 -7.00 -8.91 -25.79
CA ILE A 381 -7.15 -7.96 -26.89
C ILE A 381 -6.56 -6.60 -26.50
#